data_422ff0925ce0634a28d6b840260ffe32
#
_entry.id   422ff0925ce0634a28d6b840260ffe32
#
_cell.length_a   1.000
_cell.length_b   1.000
_cell.length_c   1.000
_cell.angle_alpha   90.00
_cell.angle_beta   90.00
_cell.angle_gamma   90.00
#
_symmetry.space_group_name_H-M   'P 1'
#
loop_
_entity.id
_entity.type
_entity.pdbx_description
1 polymer ?
#
loop_
_entity_poly.entity_id
_entity_poly.type
_entity_poly.pdbx_seq_one_letter_code
_entity_poly.pdbx_strand_id
1 'polypeptide(L)'
;MISYRRGGPLVGEPRWYTHRSMETAVDLGTRDCVEILGFPVDRVGVDEAMERIARFVREGEPRVVVTADAAGLVLAQEDPEFASIVRQADLVTPDSVGVLWAARRVGKPIGHRVSGVDLVDLVCRRSSEEGWRVFLLGSAPGVAEMAAERLRLRHPGCNIVGTRHGYFPADSDELVAREIAEARPDVLFVAMGMPRQEKFIWATRSIIRAKVAMGVGGSLDVHSGRVRRAPRWVQRLCLEWLWRSLLNPKKLSKAKHLPVFLWRVLRYRP
;
A
#
# COMPACT_ATOMS: atom_id res chain seq x y z
N MET A 1 -43.02 14.58 8.10
CA MET A 1 -42.71 13.19 8.54
C MET A 1 -42.24 12.42 7.31
N ILE A 2 -40.96 12.47 7.01
CA ILE A 2 -40.36 11.81 5.82
C ILE A 2 -39.46 10.68 6.36
N SER A 3 -39.91 9.45 6.10
CA SER A 3 -39.23 8.19 6.48
C SER A 3 -38.01 7.99 5.64
N TYR A 4 -36.82 8.03 6.24
CA TYR A 4 -35.56 7.62 5.60
C TYR A 4 -35.52 6.09 5.52
N ARG A 5 -35.70 5.54 4.33
CA ARG A 5 -35.42 4.12 4.04
C ARG A 5 -33.89 3.89 4.09
N ARG A 6 -33.48 2.94 4.94
CA ARG A 6 -32.10 2.43 4.99
C ARG A 6 -31.75 1.83 3.64
N GLY A 7 -30.74 2.40 2.98
CA GLY A 7 -30.20 1.88 1.72
C GLY A 7 -29.54 0.51 1.95
N GLY A 8 -29.86 -0.42 1.07
CA GLY A 8 -29.14 -1.69 0.97
C GLY A 8 -27.70 -1.51 0.46
N PRO A 9 -26.85 -2.53 0.52
CA PRO A 9 -25.44 -2.43 0.18
C PRO A 9 -25.25 -2.02 -1.29
N LEU A 10 -24.41 -1.02 -1.51
CA LEU A 10 -24.04 -0.55 -2.84
C LEU A 10 -23.37 -1.68 -3.64
N VAL A 11 -23.77 -1.82 -4.90
CA VAL A 11 -23.26 -2.82 -5.84
C VAL A 11 -21.75 -2.59 -6.04
N GLY A 12 -20.91 -3.44 -5.42
CA GLY A 12 -19.45 -3.40 -5.61
C GLY A 12 -18.61 -3.61 -4.36
N GLU A 13 -19.20 -3.67 -3.17
CA GLU A 13 -18.42 -3.93 -1.94
C GLU A 13 -17.85 -5.36 -1.90
N PRO A 14 -16.58 -5.54 -1.55
CA PRO A 14 -16.02 -6.87 -1.40
C PRO A 14 -16.69 -7.60 -0.23
N ARG A 15 -17.14 -8.84 -0.46
CA ARG A 15 -17.93 -9.68 0.46
C ARG A 15 -17.26 -10.04 1.80
N TRP A 16 -16.02 -9.60 2.04
CA TRP A 16 -15.30 -9.74 3.30
C TRP A 16 -15.44 -8.53 4.22
N TYR A 17 -16.12 -7.47 3.76
CA TYR A 17 -16.40 -6.27 4.53
C TYR A 17 -17.71 -6.43 5.29
N THR A 18 -17.64 -6.99 6.50
CA THR A 18 -18.76 -6.98 7.45
C THR A 18 -18.56 -5.83 8.42
N HIS A 19 -19.56 -4.94 8.52
CA HIS A 19 -19.68 -3.98 9.63
C HIS A 19 -19.74 -4.76 10.96
N ARG A 20 -18.59 -5.05 11.54
CA ARG A 20 -18.51 -5.45 12.93
C ARG A 20 -18.21 -4.20 13.73
N SER A 21 -19.15 -3.85 14.62
CA SER A 21 -19.02 -2.74 15.56
C SER A 21 -17.65 -2.73 16.22
N MET A 22 -16.96 -1.58 16.09
CA MET A 22 -15.64 -1.32 16.65
C MET A 22 -15.78 -1.03 18.14
N GLU A 23 -15.74 -2.08 18.94
CA GLU A 23 -15.51 -1.98 20.39
C GLU A 23 -14.58 -3.10 20.82
N THR A 24 -13.30 -2.96 20.50
CA THR A 24 -12.22 -3.54 21.29
C THR A 24 -10.99 -2.65 21.11
N ALA A 25 -10.62 -1.93 22.16
CA ALA A 25 -9.33 -1.27 22.24
C ALA A 25 -8.24 -2.34 22.10
N VAL A 26 -7.58 -2.40 20.93
CA VAL A 26 -6.44 -3.28 20.73
C VAL A 26 -5.26 -2.65 21.45
N ASP A 27 -4.81 -3.28 22.51
CA ASP A 27 -3.54 -2.94 23.15
C ASP A 27 -2.40 -3.26 22.18
N LEU A 28 -1.75 -2.21 21.67
CA LEU A 28 -0.71 -2.29 20.65
C LEU A 28 0.71 -2.21 21.27
N GLY A 29 0.89 -2.67 22.49
CA GLY A 29 2.15 -2.60 23.24
C GLY A 29 3.33 -3.38 22.63
N THR A 30 3.10 -4.38 21.79
CA THR A 30 4.15 -5.13 21.08
C THR A 30 3.77 -5.35 19.62
N ARG A 31 4.68 -4.97 18.69
CA ARG A 31 4.51 -5.18 17.26
C ARG A 31 4.45 -6.69 16.95
N ASP A 32 3.25 -7.23 16.63
CA ASP A 32 3.10 -8.62 16.20
C ASP A 32 3.54 -8.73 14.73
N CYS A 33 4.70 -9.31 14.50
CA CYS A 33 5.27 -9.51 13.18
C CYS A 33 5.88 -10.91 13.02
N VAL A 34 6.01 -11.32 11.78
CA VAL A 34 6.76 -12.50 11.37
C VAL A 34 7.99 -12.07 10.57
N GLU A 35 9.11 -12.67 10.87
CA GLU A 35 10.33 -12.45 10.09
C GLU A 35 10.33 -13.35 8.84
N ILE A 36 10.43 -12.74 7.66
CA ILE A 36 10.52 -13.44 6.37
C ILE A 36 11.78 -12.97 5.65
N LEU A 37 12.71 -13.86 5.40
CA LEU A 37 14.01 -13.58 4.76
C LEU A 37 14.83 -12.48 5.46
N GLY A 38 14.68 -12.32 6.79
CA GLY A 38 15.37 -11.30 7.59
C GLY A 38 14.65 -9.95 7.64
N PHE A 39 13.37 -9.89 7.21
CA PHE A 39 12.55 -8.67 7.24
C PHE A 39 11.27 -8.88 8.04
N PRO A 40 10.90 -7.90 8.88
CA PRO A 40 9.64 -7.95 9.61
C PRO A 40 8.47 -7.73 8.65
N VAL A 41 7.44 -8.57 8.75
CA VAL A 41 6.14 -8.37 8.10
C VAL A 41 5.08 -8.42 9.18
N ASP A 42 4.28 -7.37 9.29
CA ASP A 42 3.25 -7.27 10.33
C ASP A 42 2.13 -8.28 10.08
N ARG A 43 1.70 -8.96 11.15
CA ARG A 43 0.62 -9.95 11.10
C ARG A 43 -0.75 -9.27 11.23
N VAL A 44 -1.02 -8.38 10.28
CA VAL A 44 -2.23 -7.54 10.28
C VAL A 44 -3.21 -7.97 9.20
N GLY A 45 -4.49 -7.81 9.50
CA GLY A 45 -5.57 -7.76 8.53
C GLY A 45 -5.79 -6.36 7.98
N VAL A 46 -6.74 -6.21 7.05
CA VAL A 46 -7.03 -4.92 6.41
C VAL A 46 -7.54 -3.90 7.44
N ASP A 47 -8.46 -4.31 8.31
CA ASP A 47 -9.04 -3.42 9.32
C ASP A 47 -7.99 -2.96 10.33
N GLU A 48 -7.13 -3.86 10.80
CA GLU A 48 -6.04 -3.51 11.72
C GLU A 48 -5.01 -2.60 11.06
N ALA A 49 -4.66 -2.85 9.79
CA ALA A 49 -3.76 -1.96 9.05
C ALA A 49 -4.35 -0.55 8.92
N MET A 50 -5.64 -0.43 8.63
CA MET A 50 -6.35 0.84 8.56
C MET A 50 -6.41 1.55 9.92
N GLU A 51 -6.62 0.83 11.02
CA GLU A 51 -6.61 1.43 12.36
C GLU A 51 -5.21 1.91 12.77
N ARG A 52 -4.15 1.18 12.40
CA ARG A 52 -2.76 1.64 12.60
C ARG A 52 -2.49 2.91 11.79
N ILE A 53 -2.92 2.95 10.52
CA ILE A 53 -2.79 4.14 9.67
C ILE A 53 -3.56 5.33 10.29
N ALA A 54 -4.80 5.11 10.74
CA ALA A 54 -5.61 6.15 11.38
C ALA A 54 -4.95 6.66 12.68
N ARG A 55 -4.35 5.78 13.47
CA ARG A 55 -3.58 6.15 14.66
C ARG A 55 -2.37 7.02 14.26
N PHE A 56 -1.59 6.64 13.26
CA PHE A 56 -0.46 7.42 12.77
C PHE A 56 -0.87 8.83 12.32
N VAL A 57 -2.01 8.94 11.63
CA VAL A 57 -2.57 10.24 11.24
C VAL A 57 -2.92 11.09 12.48
N ARG A 58 -3.50 10.49 13.52
CA ARG A 58 -3.83 11.20 14.77
C ARG A 58 -2.59 11.59 15.59
N GLU A 59 -1.57 10.73 15.65
CA GLU A 59 -0.30 11.01 16.34
C GLU A 59 0.45 12.19 15.70
N GLY A 60 0.32 12.36 14.39
CA GLY A 60 0.87 13.51 13.67
C GLY A 60 2.35 13.42 13.33
N GLU A 61 3.05 12.39 13.77
CA GLU A 61 4.46 12.15 13.45
C GLU A 61 4.60 11.41 12.12
N PRO A 62 5.64 11.74 11.31
CA PRO A 62 5.87 11.06 10.04
C PRO A 62 6.13 9.57 10.21
N ARG A 63 5.28 8.74 9.62
CA ARG A 63 5.35 7.27 9.63
C ARG A 63 5.50 6.72 8.22
N VAL A 64 6.28 5.66 8.09
CA VAL A 64 6.55 4.99 6.81
C VAL A 64 5.86 3.64 6.77
N VAL A 65 5.05 3.42 5.73
CA VAL A 65 4.37 2.16 5.48
C VAL A 65 4.93 1.51 4.21
N VAL A 66 5.35 0.27 4.31
CA VAL A 66 5.85 -0.54 3.20
C VAL A 66 4.85 -1.64 2.86
N THR A 67 4.45 -1.74 1.59
CA THR A 67 3.62 -2.85 1.12
C THR A 67 4.53 -3.97 0.60
N ALA A 68 4.80 -4.98 1.45
CA ALA A 68 5.77 -6.02 1.16
C ALA A 68 5.20 -7.10 0.24
N ASP A 69 5.75 -7.23 -0.97
CA ASP A 69 5.51 -8.37 -1.86
C ASP A 69 6.76 -9.29 -1.92
N ALA A 70 6.60 -10.47 -2.51
CA ALA A 70 7.68 -11.45 -2.63
C ALA A 70 8.91 -10.90 -3.39
N ALA A 71 8.69 -10.09 -4.44
CA ALA A 71 9.77 -9.48 -5.20
C ALA A 71 10.50 -8.40 -4.40
N GLY A 72 9.75 -7.60 -3.63
CA GLY A 72 10.32 -6.58 -2.75
C GLY A 72 11.21 -7.16 -1.66
N LEU A 73 10.81 -8.28 -1.04
CA LEU A 73 11.66 -8.95 -0.04
C LEU A 73 12.94 -9.54 -0.64
N VAL A 74 12.89 -10.04 -1.88
CA VAL A 74 14.11 -10.48 -2.60
C VAL A 74 15.02 -9.30 -2.91
N LEU A 75 14.46 -8.19 -3.41
CA LEU A 75 15.22 -6.97 -3.69
C LEU A 75 15.85 -6.37 -2.42
N ALA A 76 15.14 -6.43 -1.29
CA ALA A 76 15.66 -5.94 -0.02
C ALA A 76 16.89 -6.74 0.46
N GLN A 77 17.04 -8.02 0.10
CA GLN A 77 18.27 -8.77 0.38
C GLN A 77 19.45 -8.35 -0.51
N GLU A 78 19.18 -7.73 -1.65
CA GLU A 78 20.17 -7.32 -2.65
C GLU A 78 20.54 -5.82 -2.56
N ASP A 79 19.72 -5.02 -1.86
CA ASP A 79 19.89 -3.56 -1.70
C ASP A 79 19.91 -3.21 -0.21
N PRO A 80 21.10 -2.94 0.38
CA PRO A 80 21.27 -2.67 1.81
C PRO A 80 20.49 -1.44 2.30
N GLU A 81 20.36 -0.41 1.47
CA GLU A 81 19.58 0.79 1.80
C GLU A 81 18.09 0.46 1.89
N PHE A 82 17.56 -0.25 0.90
CA PHE A 82 16.17 -0.70 0.93
C PHE A 82 15.91 -1.68 2.08
N ALA A 83 16.85 -2.58 2.37
CA ALA A 83 16.81 -3.47 3.53
C ALA A 83 16.64 -2.68 4.85
N SER A 84 17.43 -1.62 5.01
CA SER A 84 17.37 -0.74 6.18
C SER A 84 15.99 -0.07 6.30
N ILE A 85 15.45 0.42 5.19
CA ILE A 85 14.12 1.07 5.15
C ILE A 85 13.03 0.07 5.58
N VAL A 86 13.02 -1.15 5.02
CA VAL A 86 12.01 -2.17 5.36
C VAL A 86 12.07 -2.54 6.85
N ARG A 87 13.28 -2.68 7.42
CA ARG A 87 13.43 -3.00 8.86
C ARG A 87 12.98 -1.87 9.78
N GLN A 88 13.12 -0.62 9.35
CA GLN A 88 12.78 0.56 10.14
C GLN A 88 11.38 1.11 9.86
N ALA A 89 10.65 0.54 8.89
CA ALA A 89 9.28 0.96 8.58
C ALA A 89 8.35 0.74 9.77
N ASP A 90 7.44 1.67 10.00
CA ASP A 90 6.47 1.66 11.11
C ASP A 90 5.37 0.60 10.92
N LEU A 91 5.07 0.26 9.66
CA LEU A 91 4.16 -0.80 9.27
C LEU A 91 4.63 -1.46 7.98
N VAL A 92 4.72 -2.79 7.96
CA VAL A 92 5.05 -3.57 6.76
C VAL A 92 3.90 -4.52 6.46
N THR A 93 3.05 -4.14 5.50
CA THR A 93 1.85 -4.93 5.19
C THR A 93 2.13 -6.10 4.24
N PRO A 94 1.45 -7.25 4.41
CA PRO A 94 1.61 -8.44 3.57
C PRO A 94 0.86 -8.30 2.23
N ASP A 95 1.49 -7.73 1.19
CA ASP A 95 0.81 -7.42 -0.09
C ASP A 95 0.82 -8.59 -1.10
N SER A 96 1.39 -9.73 -0.80
CA SER A 96 1.35 -10.84 -1.75
C SER A 96 1.06 -12.19 -1.11
N VAL A 97 0.50 -13.09 -1.92
CA VAL A 97 0.25 -14.47 -1.51
C VAL A 97 1.55 -15.22 -1.19
N GLY A 98 2.63 -14.89 -1.91
CA GLY A 98 3.94 -15.43 -1.60
C GLY A 98 4.37 -15.11 -0.16
N VAL A 99 4.10 -13.90 0.30
CA VAL A 99 4.36 -13.49 1.69
C VAL A 99 3.49 -14.27 2.67
N LEU A 100 2.18 -14.46 2.37
CA LEU A 100 1.30 -15.26 3.22
C LEU A 100 1.74 -16.73 3.28
N TRP A 101 2.19 -17.29 2.15
CA TRP A 101 2.73 -18.64 2.10
C TRP A 101 4.01 -18.75 2.92
N ALA A 102 4.94 -17.81 2.81
CA ALA A 102 6.16 -17.78 3.59
C ALA A 102 5.88 -17.69 5.10
N ALA A 103 4.93 -16.84 5.51
CA ALA A 103 4.50 -16.72 6.91
C ALA A 103 3.98 -18.05 7.47
N ARG A 104 3.18 -18.79 6.68
CA ARG A 104 2.74 -20.15 7.05
C ARG A 104 3.93 -21.11 7.17
N ARG A 105 4.88 -21.03 6.24
CA ARG A 105 6.05 -21.91 6.20
C ARG A 105 6.97 -21.73 7.41
N VAL A 106 7.09 -20.52 7.95
CA VAL A 106 7.86 -20.24 9.17
C VAL A 106 7.05 -20.39 10.46
N GLY A 107 5.83 -20.96 10.39
CA GLY A 107 5.01 -21.27 11.57
C GLY A 107 4.24 -20.10 12.17
N LYS A 108 4.27 -18.91 11.55
CA LYS A 108 3.54 -17.71 12.01
C LYS A 108 2.58 -17.21 10.92
N PRO A 109 1.44 -17.87 10.68
CA PRO A 109 0.55 -17.55 9.57
C PRO A 109 -0.04 -16.14 9.68
N ILE A 110 -0.19 -15.47 8.53
CA ILE A 110 -0.94 -14.23 8.35
C ILE A 110 -2.26 -14.59 7.68
N GLY A 111 -3.38 -14.10 8.21
CA GLY A 111 -4.72 -14.50 7.78
C GLY A 111 -5.10 -13.98 6.39
N HIS A 112 -4.78 -12.72 6.10
CA HIS A 112 -5.26 -12.02 4.91
C HIS A 112 -4.17 -11.18 4.25
N ARG A 113 -4.29 -11.00 2.93
CA ARG A 113 -3.45 -10.08 2.18
C ARG A 113 -3.95 -8.64 2.39
N VAL A 114 -3.02 -7.73 2.63
CA VAL A 114 -3.28 -6.28 2.72
C VAL A 114 -2.57 -5.60 1.56
N SER A 115 -3.29 -5.28 0.49
CA SER A 115 -2.69 -4.76 -0.72
C SER A 115 -2.69 -3.24 -0.80
N GLY A 116 -1.64 -2.67 -1.42
CA GLY A 116 -1.55 -1.23 -1.63
C GLY A 116 -2.73 -0.67 -2.44
N VAL A 117 -3.29 -1.43 -3.39
CA VAL A 117 -4.49 -1.01 -4.15
C VAL A 117 -5.70 -0.85 -3.22
N ASP A 118 -5.92 -1.81 -2.31
CA ASP A 118 -7.05 -1.75 -1.40
C ASP A 118 -6.86 -0.65 -0.34
N LEU A 119 -5.62 -0.46 0.16
CA LEU A 119 -5.31 0.61 1.10
C LEU A 119 -5.53 2.01 0.51
N VAL A 120 -5.18 2.25 -0.76
CA VAL A 120 -5.49 3.53 -1.43
C VAL A 120 -6.99 3.81 -1.43
N ASP A 121 -7.81 2.81 -1.77
CA ASP A 121 -9.28 2.96 -1.79
C ASP A 121 -9.84 3.26 -0.40
N LEU A 122 -9.41 2.49 0.61
CA LEU A 122 -9.87 2.62 1.99
C LEU A 122 -9.45 3.93 2.63
N VAL A 123 -8.23 4.39 2.39
CA VAL A 123 -7.76 5.71 2.87
C VAL A 123 -8.55 6.83 2.20
N CYS A 124 -8.86 6.73 0.91
CA CYS A 124 -9.69 7.74 0.24
C CYS A 124 -11.12 7.76 0.80
N ARG A 125 -11.68 6.61 1.15
CA ARG A 125 -12.97 6.54 1.86
C ARG A 125 -12.87 7.20 3.23
N ARG A 126 -11.85 6.87 4.03
CA ARG A 126 -11.64 7.48 5.35
C ARG A 126 -11.39 8.99 5.24
N SER A 127 -10.70 9.44 4.18
CA SER A 127 -10.51 10.86 3.88
C SER A 127 -11.84 11.58 3.67
N SER A 128 -12.83 10.96 3.04
CA SER A 128 -14.17 11.57 2.87
C SER A 128 -14.94 11.66 4.20
N GLU A 129 -14.62 10.85 5.18
CA GLU A 129 -15.26 10.80 6.50
C GLU A 129 -14.56 11.71 7.52
N GLU A 130 -13.21 11.73 7.51
CA GLU A 130 -12.38 12.39 8.52
C GLU A 130 -11.61 13.61 7.98
N GLY A 131 -11.71 13.92 6.68
CA GLY A 131 -11.09 15.09 6.07
C GLY A 131 -9.57 14.96 5.83
N TRP A 132 -9.00 13.76 5.89
CA TRP A 132 -7.56 13.57 5.65
C TRP A 132 -7.13 14.10 4.30
N ARG A 133 -6.04 14.82 4.27
CA ARG A 133 -5.43 15.40 3.07
C ARG A 133 -4.56 14.37 2.38
N VAL A 134 -4.97 13.88 1.20
CA VAL A 134 -4.29 12.83 0.46
C VAL A 134 -3.52 13.41 -0.72
N PHE A 135 -2.26 13.02 -0.91
CA PHE A 135 -1.48 13.35 -2.10
C PHE A 135 -1.11 12.09 -2.89
N LEU A 136 -1.24 12.14 -4.21
CA LEU A 136 -0.92 11.03 -5.11
C LEU A 136 0.32 11.37 -5.95
N LEU A 137 1.45 10.73 -5.65
CA LEU A 137 2.69 10.86 -6.41
C LEU A 137 2.96 9.57 -7.19
N GLY A 138 3.23 9.65 -8.46
CA GLY A 138 3.75 8.49 -9.19
C GLY A 138 3.04 8.20 -10.50
N SER A 139 3.38 7.06 -11.07
CA SER A 139 2.94 6.60 -12.39
C SER A 139 3.33 7.57 -13.52
N ALA A 140 2.87 7.32 -14.75
CA ALA A 140 3.12 8.18 -15.90
C ALA A 140 2.33 9.50 -15.82
N PRO A 141 2.73 10.55 -16.55
CA PRO A 141 1.97 11.79 -16.63
C PRO A 141 0.49 11.54 -16.95
N GLY A 142 -0.42 12.24 -16.27
CA GLY A 142 -1.87 12.12 -16.37
C GLY A 142 -2.50 10.95 -15.61
N VAL A 143 -1.72 9.98 -15.10
CA VAL A 143 -2.26 8.80 -14.43
C VAL A 143 -2.69 9.10 -12.99
N ALA A 144 -1.90 9.87 -12.25
CA ALA A 144 -2.25 10.26 -10.88
C ALA A 144 -3.51 11.14 -10.86
N GLU A 145 -3.64 12.05 -11.82
CA GLU A 145 -4.80 12.92 -12.02
C GLU A 145 -6.05 12.09 -12.32
N MET A 146 -5.99 11.16 -13.28
CA MET A 146 -7.10 10.26 -13.60
C MET A 146 -7.48 9.37 -12.41
N ALA A 147 -6.50 8.92 -11.62
CA ALA A 147 -6.75 8.16 -10.41
C ALA A 147 -7.50 9.01 -9.38
N ALA A 148 -7.07 10.27 -9.20
CA ALA A 148 -7.72 11.21 -8.29
C ALA A 148 -9.17 11.49 -8.66
N GLU A 149 -9.46 11.74 -9.93
CA GLU A 149 -10.83 11.95 -10.43
C GLU A 149 -11.71 10.75 -10.11
N ARG A 150 -11.26 9.53 -10.43
CA ARG A 150 -12.03 8.31 -10.19
C ARG A 150 -12.21 7.98 -8.70
N LEU A 151 -11.21 8.29 -7.88
CA LEU A 151 -11.31 8.12 -6.43
C LEU A 151 -12.30 9.12 -5.82
N ARG A 152 -12.31 10.38 -6.29
CA ARG A 152 -13.32 11.37 -5.87
C ARG A 152 -14.74 10.99 -6.31
N LEU A 153 -14.90 10.42 -7.50
CA LEU A 153 -16.21 9.91 -7.96
C LEU A 153 -16.68 8.72 -7.12
N ARG A 154 -15.77 7.86 -6.68
CA ARG A 154 -16.09 6.68 -5.85
C ARG A 154 -16.35 7.05 -4.39
N HIS A 155 -15.59 8.01 -3.88
CA HIS A 155 -15.65 8.50 -2.51
C HIS A 155 -15.89 10.02 -2.53
N PRO A 156 -17.14 10.47 -2.71
CA PRO A 156 -17.48 11.90 -2.69
C PRO A 156 -17.03 12.54 -1.36
N GLY A 157 -16.36 13.68 -1.45
CA GLY A 157 -15.75 14.34 -0.29
C GLY A 157 -14.31 13.93 0.02
N CYS A 158 -13.73 12.94 -0.68
CA CYS A 158 -12.33 12.60 -0.53
C CYS A 158 -11.43 13.81 -0.85
N ASN A 159 -10.61 14.20 0.12
CA ASN A 159 -9.80 15.41 0.06
C ASN A 159 -8.42 15.13 -0.56
N ILE A 160 -8.37 14.87 -1.87
CA ILE A 160 -7.10 14.74 -2.62
C ILE A 160 -6.56 16.14 -2.89
N VAL A 161 -5.52 16.55 -2.16
CA VAL A 161 -4.95 17.91 -2.16
C VAL A 161 -3.92 18.14 -3.26
N GLY A 162 -3.45 17.10 -3.94
CA GLY A 162 -2.53 17.23 -5.06
C GLY A 162 -2.21 15.91 -5.71
N THR A 163 -1.69 16.01 -6.94
CA THR A 163 -1.25 14.90 -7.77
C THR A 163 0.05 15.28 -8.48
N ARG A 164 0.94 14.33 -8.71
CA ARG A 164 2.13 14.52 -9.51
C ARG A 164 2.58 13.20 -10.13
N HIS A 165 3.08 13.23 -11.35
CA HIS A 165 3.66 12.05 -12.00
C HIS A 165 5.02 11.66 -11.36
N GLY A 166 5.41 10.38 -11.47
CA GLY A 166 6.64 9.83 -10.90
C GLY A 166 7.86 9.83 -11.84
N TYR A 167 7.77 10.46 -13.01
CA TYR A 167 8.83 10.49 -14.01
C TYR A 167 9.66 11.77 -13.84
N PHE A 168 10.57 11.73 -12.88
CA PHE A 168 11.58 12.75 -12.62
C PHE A 168 12.88 12.09 -12.18
N PRO A 169 14.04 12.72 -12.45
CA PRO A 169 15.33 12.18 -12.03
C PRO A 169 15.53 12.28 -10.52
N ALA A 170 16.43 11.45 -9.98
CA ALA A 170 16.64 11.36 -8.53
C ALA A 170 17.23 12.62 -7.88
N ASP A 171 17.96 13.42 -8.65
CA ASP A 171 18.49 14.74 -8.22
C ASP A 171 17.38 15.77 -7.99
N SER A 172 16.19 15.53 -8.51
CA SER A 172 15.02 16.38 -8.31
C SER A 172 14.17 15.98 -7.09
N ASP A 173 14.56 14.95 -6.34
CA ASP A 173 13.76 14.44 -5.19
C ASP A 173 13.44 15.50 -4.16
N GLU A 174 14.42 16.33 -3.81
CA GLU A 174 14.21 17.40 -2.82
C GLU A 174 13.27 18.49 -3.34
N LEU A 175 13.39 18.87 -4.61
CA LEU A 175 12.49 19.85 -5.24
C LEU A 175 11.04 19.33 -5.22
N VAL A 176 10.84 18.07 -5.65
CA VAL A 176 9.53 17.43 -5.63
C VAL A 176 8.98 17.29 -4.20
N ALA A 177 9.84 17.00 -3.24
CA ALA A 177 9.44 16.92 -1.84
C ALA A 177 8.94 18.27 -1.30
N ARG A 178 9.59 19.37 -1.63
CA ARG A 178 9.16 20.73 -1.26
C ARG A 178 7.82 21.10 -1.87
N GLU A 179 7.60 20.76 -3.15
CA GLU A 179 6.31 20.95 -3.83
C GLU A 179 5.18 20.16 -3.13
N ILE A 180 5.43 18.90 -2.75
CA ILE A 180 4.45 18.09 -2.01
C ILE A 180 4.19 18.67 -0.61
N ALA A 181 5.23 19.17 0.06
CA ALA A 181 5.13 19.76 1.39
C ALA A 181 4.23 21.01 1.43
N GLU A 182 4.19 21.81 0.36
CA GLU A 182 3.27 22.96 0.21
C GLU A 182 1.80 22.53 0.28
N ALA A 183 1.48 21.35 -0.24
CA ALA A 183 0.15 20.77 -0.16
C ALA A 183 -0.19 20.21 1.24
N ARG A 184 0.75 20.15 2.19
CA ARG A 184 0.57 19.65 3.57
C ARG A 184 -0.29 18.38 3.64
N PRO A 185 0.10 17.27 3.00
CA PRO A 185 -0.68 16.05 3.03
C PRO A 185 -0.61 15.36 4.41
N ASP A 186 -1.73 14.78 4.85
CA ASP A 186 -1.72 13.82 5.96
C ASP A 186 -1.24 12.45 5.48
N VAL A 187 -1.66 12.04 4.28
CA VAL A 187 -1.27 10.76 3.66
C VAL A 187 -0.68 11.00 2.28
N LEU A 188 0.53 10.48 2.06
CA LEU A 188 1.22 10.49 0.78
C LEU A 188 1.28 9.07 0.22
N PHE A 189 0.70 8.85 -0.96
CA PHE A 189 0.90 7.64 -1.74
C PHE A 189 1.96 7.83 -2.81
N VAL A 190 2.94 6.91 -2.86
CA VAL A 190 4.04 6.95 -3.82
C VAL A 190 4.01 5.72 -4.71
N ALA A 191 3.83 5.92 -6.02
CA ALA A 191 3.64 4.90 -7.05
C ALA A 191 4.75 4.95 -8.10
N MET A 192 6.01 4.79 -7.68
CA MET A 192 7.19 4.79 -8.57
C MET A 192 7.82 3.39 -8.73
N GLY A 193 7.32 2.42 -7.95
CA GLY A 193 7.85 1.06 -7.89
C GLY A 193 9.03 0.90 -6.93
N MET A 194 9.17 -0.32 -6.39
CA MET A 194 10.28 -0.69 -5.49
C MET A 194 11.60 -0.80 -6.26
N PRO A 195 12.72 -0.40 -5.67
CA PRO A 195 12.89 0.23 -4.35
C PRO A 195 12.82 1.77 -4.40
N ARG A 196 12.60 2.37 -5.59
CA ARG A 196 12.66 3.83 -5.82
C ARG A 196 11.69 4.62 -4.94
N GLN A 197 10.45 4.11 -4.76
CA GLN A 197 9.42 4.76 -3.97
C GLN A 197 9.76 4.79 -2.48
N GLU A 198 10.28 3.69 -1.93
CA GLU A 198 10.67 3.62 -0.52
C GLU A 198 11.90 4.51 -0.22
N LYS A 199 12.88 4.53 -1.12
CA LYS A 199 14.05 5.40 -1.00
C LYS A 199 13.65 6.88 -1.05
N PHE A 200 12.77 7.27 -1.98
CA PHE A 200 12.20 8.62 -2.03
C PHE A 200 11.50 9.00 -0.72
N ILE A 201 10.56 8.15 -0.26
CA ILE A 201 9.84 8.38 1.00
C ILE A 201 10.83 8.58 2.14
N TRP A 202 11.80 7.68 2.27
CA TRP A 202 12.75 7.69 3.37
C TRP A 202 13.64 8.92 3.37
N ALA A 203 14.19 9.29 2.22
CA ALA A 203 15.06 10.45 2.07
C ALA A 203 14.32 11.78 2.30
N THR A 204 13.05 11.85 1.93
CA THR A 204 12.29 13.12 1.92
C THR A 204 11.29 13.27 3.06
N ARG A 205 11.15 12.28 3.96
CA ARG A 205 10.15 12.30 5.04
C ARG A 205 10.23 13.52 5.96
N SER A 206 11.43 14.03 6.21
CA SER A 206 11.64 15.22 7.04
C SER A 206 11.23 16.53 6.35
N ILE A 207 11.21 16.55 5.02
CA ILE A 207 10.79 17.69 4.19
C ILE A 207 9.28 17.68 4.02
N ILE A 208 8.72 16.56 3.55
CA ILE A 208 7.29 16.42 3.23
C ILE A 208 6.45 16.43 4.51
N ARG A 209 6.93 15.75 5.57
CA ARG A 209 6.25 15.63 6.86
C ARG A 209 4.80 15.13 6.78
N ALA A 210 4.48 14.34 5.75
CA ALA A 210 3.22 13.61 5.73
C ALA A 210 3.16 12.66 6.94
N LYS A 211 2.04 12.62 7.64
CA LYS A 211 1.84 11.77 8.82
C LYS A 211 1.94 10.28 8.46
N VAL A 212 1.57 9.93 7.23
CA VAL A 212 1.77 8.60 6.66
C VAL A 212 2.27 8.72 5.23
N ALA A 213 3.41 8.12 4.93
CA ALA A 213 3.89 7.96 3.56
C ALA A 213 3.99 6.46 3.21
N MET A 214 3.38 6.08 2.07
CA MET A 214 3.21 4.69 1.69
C MET A 214 3.62 4.44 0.24
N GLY A 215 4.51 3.46 0.02
CA GLY A 215 4.81 2.93 -1.30
C GLY A 215 3.70 1.99 -1.77
N VAL A 216 3.06 2.32 -2.91
CA VAL A 216 1.89 1.57 -3.42
C VAL A 216 2.08 1.00 -4.83
N GLY A 217 3.27 1.12 -5.40
CA GLY A 217 3.61 0.54 -6.70
C GLY A 217 2.63 0.93 -7.81
N GLY A 218 2.09 -0.06 -8.50
CA GLY A 218 1.16 0.15 -9.62
C GLY A 218 -0.30 0.41 -9.22
N SER A 219 -0.59 0.86 -8.00
CA SER A 219 -1.98 1.06 -7.54
C SER A 219 -2.67 2.21 -8.27
N LEU A 220 -1.94 3.29 -8.58
CA LEU A 220 -2.51 4.43 -9.32
C LEU A 220 -2.86 4.05 -10.76
N ASP A 221 -2.11 3.14 -11.42
CA ASP A 221 -2.47 2.61 -12.74
C ASP A 221 -3.83 1.86 -12.69
N VAL A 222 -4.12 1.18 -11.59
CA VAL A 222 -5.38 0.47 -11.37
C VAL A 222 -6.52 1.45 -11.12
N HIS A 223 -6.33 2.41 -10.20
CA HIS A 223 -7.37 3.38 -9.86
C HIS A 223 -7.69 4.33 -11.00
N SER A 224 -6.70 4.69 -11.85
CA SER A 224 -6.92 5.45 -13.08
C SER A 224 -7.68 4.66 -14.16
N GLY A 225 -7.79 3.33 -14.01
CA GLY A 225 -8.37 2.42 -15.00
C GLY A 225 -7.50 2.14 -16.20
N ARG A 226 -6.26 2.64 -16.23
CA ARG A 226 -5.28 2.33 -17.28
C ARG A 226 -4.91 0.85 -17.28
N VAL A 227 -4.87 0.24 -16.11
CA VAL A 227 -4.66 -1.20 -15.92
C VAL A 227 -5.91 -1.81 -15.28
N ARG A 228 -6.51 -2.77 -15.95
CA ARG A 228 -7.64 -3.52 -15.38
C ARG A 228 -7.13 -4.41 -14.24
N ARG A 229 -7.78 -4.31 -13.09
CA ARG A 229 -7.55 -5.26 -12.00
C ARG A 229 -7.95 -6.66 -12.46
N ALA A 230 -7.23 -7.67 -11.98
CA ALA A 230 -7.59 -9.06 -12.26
C ALA A 230 -9.04 -9.35 -11.84
N PRO A 231 -9.79 -10.18 -12.57
CA PRO A 231 -11.11 -10.63 -12.15
C PRO A 231 -11.09 -11.25 -10.75
N ARG A 232 -12.19 -11.15 -9.99
CA ARG A 232 -12.25 -11.64 -8.60
C ARG A 232 -11.82 -13.09 -8.43
N TRP A 233 -12.14 -13.96 -9.41
CA TRP A 233 -11.71 -15.36 -9.38
C TRP A 233 -10.19 -15.52 -9.52
N VAL A 234 -9.52 -14.71 -10.36
CA VAL A 234 -8.06 -14.67 -10.49
C VAL A 234 -7.42 -14.17 -9.20
N GLN A 235 -8.02 -13.15 -8.55
CA GLN A 235 -7.57 -12.65 -7.26
C GLN A 235 -7.70 -13.71 -6.17
N ARG A 236 -8.81 -14.48 -6.13
CA ARG A 236 -9.02 -15.60 -5.19
C ARG A 236 -8.04 -16.75 -5.40
N LEU A 237 -7.67 -17.02 -6.65
CA LEU A 237 -6.66 -18.03 -7.00
C LEU A 237 -5.23 -17.50 -6.81
N CYS A 238 -5.08 -16.23 -6.36
CA CYS A 238 -3.79 -15.63 -6.10
C CYS A 238 -2.90 -15.45 -7.36
N LEU A 239 -3.49 -15.43 -8.54
CA LEU A 239 -2.85 -15.31 -9.84
C LEU A 239 -2.82 -13.88 -10.39
N GLU A 240 -3.06 -12.86 -9.54
CA GLU A 240 -3.07 -11.45 -9.97
C GLU A 240 -1.72 -11.01 -10.59
N TRP A 241 -0.61 -11.50 -10.05
CA TRP A 241 0.71 -11.24 -10.61
C TRP A 241 0.89 -11.79 -12.03
N LEU A 242 0.35 -13.01 -12.29
CA LEU A 242 0.38 -13.65 -13.61
C LEU A 242 -0.51 -12.87 -14.60
N TRP A 243 -1.72 -12.50 -14.17
CA TRP A 243 -2.64 -11.66 -14.94
C TRP A 243 -1.99 -10.35 -15.38
N ARG A 244 -1.34 -9.65 -14.44
CA ARG A 244 -0.63 -8.40 -14.72
C ARG A 244 0.58 -8.59 -15.65
N SER A 245 1.27 -9.73 -15.55
CA SER A 245 2.40 -10.06 -16.42
C SER A 245 1.95 -10.37 -17.85
N LEU A 246 0.82 -11.05 -18.02
CA LEU A 246 0.24 -11.32 -19.32
C LEU A 246 -0.25 -10.04 -20.03
N LEU A 247 -0.85 -9.11 -19.28
CA LEU A 247 -1.31 -7.82 -19.82
C LEU A 247 -0.18 -6.81 -20.08
N ASN A 248 0.96 -6.98 -19.41
CA ASN A 248 2.11 -6.07 -19.58
C ASN A 248 3.44 -6.83 -19.51
N PRO A 249 3.98 -7.30 -20.67
CA PRO A 249 5.22 -8.08 -20.74
C PRO A 249 6.43 -7.39 -20.11
N LYS A 250 6.47 -6.04 -20.08
CA LYS A 250 7.54 -5.28 -19.40
C LYS A 250 7.60 -5.53 -17.90
N LYS A 251 6.52 -6.02 -17.28
CA LYS A 251 6.46 -6.39 -15.86
C LYS A 251 6.86 -7.86 -15.60
N LEU A 252 7.16 -8.66 -16.64
CA LEU A 252 7.71 -10.01 -16.49
C LEU A 252 9.06 -10.04 -15.75
N SER A 253 9.81 -8.94 -15.79
CA SER A 253 11.07 -8.82 -15.03
C SER A 253 10.88 -9.05 -13.52
N LYS A 254 9.70 -8.75 -12.97
CA LYS A 254 9.39 -9.05 -11.56
C LYS A 254 9.03 -10.51 -11.33
N ALA A 255 8.52 -11.22 -12.33
CA ALA A 255 8.17 -12.64 -12.22
C ALA A 255 9.39 -13.54 -11.97
N LYS A 256 10.58 -13.13 -12.44
CA LYS A 256 11.86 -13.85 -12.18
C LYS A 256 12.21 -13.93 -10.69
N HIS A 257 11.74 -13.00 -9.87
CA HIS A 257 12.00 -13.01 -8.42
C HIS A 257 11.15 -14.04 -7.67
N LEU A 258 10.04 -14.53 -8.23
CA LEU A 258 9.18 -15.49 -7.55
C LEU A 258 9.85 -16.86 -7.32
N PRO A 259 10.49 -17.51 -8.31
CA PRO A 259 11.25 -18.74 -8.07
C PRO A 259 12.38 -18.53 -7.06
N VAL A 260 13.07 -17.38 -7.13
CA VAL A 260 14.14 -17.02 -6.19
C VAL A 260 13.58 -16.87 -4.78
N PHE A 261 12.44 -16.20 -4.62
CA PHE A 261 11.75 -16.06 -3.35
C PHE A 261 11.39 -17.43 -2.76
N LEU A 262 10.73 -18.29 -3.53
CA LEU A 262 10.33 -19.62 -3.08
C LEU A 262 11.55 -20.45 -2.63
N TRP A 263 12.62 -20.44 -3.44
CA TRP A 263 13.83 -21.16 -3.10
C TRP A 263 14.49 -20.63 -1.82
N ARG A 264 14.59 -19.28 -1.66
CA ARG A 264 15.17 -18.66 -0.46
C ARG A 264 14.32 -18.98 0.77
N VAL A 265 12.99 -18.91 0.69
CA VAL A 265 12.08 -19.23 1.83
C VAL A 265 12.17 -20.71 2.21
N LEU A 266 12.29 -21.64 1.25
CA LEU A 266 12.45 -23.07 1.55
C LEU A 266 13.74 -23.36 2.32
N ARG A 267 14.80 -22.59 2.09
CA ARG A 267 16.09 -22.71 2.79
C ARG A 267 16.19 -21.83 4.03
N TYR A 268 15.28 -20.87 4.19
CA TYR A 268 15.29 -19.97 5.34
C TYR A 268 14.92 -20.73 6.61
N ARG A 269 15.76 -20.58 7.62
CA ARG A 269 15.50 -21.03 9.00
C ARG A 269 15.53 -19.76 9.85
N PRO A 270 14.39 -19.33 10.44
CA PRO A 270 14.31 -18.15 11.30
C PRO A 270 15.09 -18.35 12.58
#